data_f554e79dba07d6680d414a3de244b74b
#
_entry.id   f554e79dba07d6680d414a3de244b74b
#
_cell.length_a   1.000
_cell.length_b   1.000
_cell.length_c   1.000
_cell.angle_alpha   90.00
_cell.angle_beta   90.00
_cell.angle_gamma   90.00
#
_symmetry.space_group_name_H-M   'P 1'
#
loop_
_entity.id
_entity.type
_entity.pdbx_description
1 polymer ?
#
loop_
_entity_poly.entity_id
_entity_poly.type
_entity_poly.pdbx_seq_one_letter_code
_entity_poly.pdbx_strand_id
1 'polypeptide(L)'
;VHGKGTFVSERVRPEHKSHNIAVVTTYLSDYIFPRVIQGIDEVLTAQGYSILLKNTRNSRSQEARCLEELLQKDIDGVIIEPSKSQISCRHLHLYERLEEYGIPYVFIQGCFDQMEDKPQVLMDDCRGGHLITKYLLDTGHRDIAGVFKADDIQGQNRHRGYVQALQEAGVLSDPDKVIWFHTEDRKVHPQEGIRRLISKGTR
;
A
#
# COMPACT_ATOMS: atom_id res chain seq x y z
N VAL A 1 17.40 40.37 -38.20
CA VAL A 1 17.57 39.90 -36.79
C VAL A 1 16.74 38.64 -36.66
N HIS A 2 17.41 37.49 -36.66
CA HIS A 2 16.74 36.24 -36.46
C HIS A 2 16.49 36.06 -34.96
N GLY A 3 15.23 36.09 -34.54
CA GLY A 3 14.83 35.77 -33.19
C GLY A 3 15.17 34.32 -32.88
N LYS A 4 16.02 34.08 -31.89
CA LYS A 4 16.17 32.74 -31.29
C LYS A 4 14.87 32.44 -30.58
N GLY A 5 14.17 31.38 -31.00
CA GLY A 5 12.97 30.92 -30.31
C GLY A 5 13.25 30.57 -28.84
N THR A 6 12.24 30.70 -28.01
CA THR A 6 12.29 30.20 -26.63
C THR A 6 12.28 28.68 -26.68
N PHE A 7 13.37 28.04 -26.28
CA PHE A 7 13.44 26.61 -26.13
C PHE A 7 12.97 26.26 -24.70
N VAL A 8 12.11 25.23 -24.57
CA VAL A 8 11.85 24.61 -23.29
C VAL A 8 13.14 23.85 -22.96
N SER A 9 13.90 24.33 -21.96
CA SER A 9 15.04 23.54 -21.48
C SER A 9 14.50 22.31 -20.72
N GLU A 10 15.12 21.17 -20.91
CA GLU A 10 14.95 20.07 -19.99
C GLU A 10 15.14 20.58 -18.54
N ARG A 11 14.27 20.16 -17.63
CA ARG A 11 14.38 20.51 -16.22
C ARG A 11 15.64 19.86 -15.68
N VAL A 12 16.77 20.55 -15.75
CA VAL A 12 17.95 20.16 -15.00
C VAL A 12 17.62 20.44 -13.53
N ARG A 13 17.57 19.38 -12.71
CA ARG A 13 17.44 19.56 -11.26
C ARG A 13 18.57 20.46 -10.78
N PRO A 14 18.28 21.51 -10.00
CA PRO A 14 19.33 22.26 -9.35
C PRO A 14 20.14 21.31 -8.45
N GLU A 15 21.45 21.49 -8.37
CA GLU A 15 22.32 20.75 -7.41
C GLU A 15 21.89 20.95 -5.94
N HIS A 16 20.94 21.83 -5.70
CA HIS A 16 20.43 22.19 -4.39
C HIS A 16 19.29 21.25 -3.97
N LYS A 17 19.46 20.59 -2.82
CA LYS A 17 18.38 19.79 -2.20
C LYS A 17 17.25 20.71 -1.76
N SER A 18 16.00 20.31 -2.04
CA SER A 18 14.80 21.02 -1.61
C SER A 18 14.48 20.81 -0.13
N HIS A 19 15.06 19.76 0.46
CA HIS A 19 14.73 19.24 1.79
C HIS A 19 13.24 18.91 1.97
N ASN A 20 12.55 18.51 0.89
CA ASN A 20 11.17 18.07 0.92
C ASN A 20 11.09 16.60 0.47
N ILE A 21 10.45 15.78 1.29
CA ILE A 21 10.11 14.39 0.95
C ILE A 21 8.59 14.28 0.84
N ALA A 22 8.09 13.78 -0.28
CA ALA A 22 6.68 13.48 -0.42
C ALA A 22 6.35 12.15 0.26
N VAL A 23 5.29 12.13 1.08
CA VAL A 23 4.75 10.92 1.70
C VAL A 23 3.33 10.74 1.17
N VAL A 24 3.15 9.71 0.36
CA VAL A 24 1.88 9.37 -0.31
C VAL A 24 1.32 8.13 0.34
N THR A 25 0.15 8.23 0.99
CA THR A 25 -0.49 7.12 1.68
C THR A 25 -1.92 6.91 1.21
N THR A 26 -2.43 5.70 1.38
CA THR A 26 -3.82 5.38 1.04
C THR A 26 -4.81 5.95 2.05
N TYR A 27 -4.40 6.10 3.31
CA TYR A 27 -5.20 6.70 4.39
C TYR A 27 -4.29 7.55 5.29
N LEU A 28 -4.87 8.54 5.98
CA LEU A 28 -4.13 9.41 6.90
C LEU A 28 -4.42 9.10 8.37
N SER A 29 -5.69 8.91 8.70
CA SER A 29 -6.19 8.79 10.07
C SER A 29 -6.61 7.38 10.45
N ASP A 30 -6.62 6.47 9.50
CA ASP A 30 -7.13 5.11 9.71
C ASP A 30 -5.99 4.16 10.09
N TYR A 31 -6.27 3.24 11.01
CA TYR A 31 -5.48 2.06 11.28
C TYR A 31 -4.05 2.38 11.77
N ILE A 32 -3.01 1.95 11.05
CA ILE A 32 -1.59 2.12 11.44
C ILE A 32 -0.98 3.43 10.92
N PHE A 33 -1.62 4.09 9.95
CA PHE A 33 -1.02 5.22 9.23
C PHE A 33 -0.59 6.39 10.12
N PRO A 34 -1.33 6.80 11.17
CA PRO A 34 -0.85 7.87 12.04
C PRO A 34 0.52 7.56 12.66
N ARG A 35 0.77 6.31 13.06
CA ARG A 35 2.05 5.89 13.64
C ARG A 35 3.16 5.77 12.58
N VAL A 36 2.82 5.28 11.38
CA VAL A 36 3.78 5.21 10.27
C VAL A 36 4.21 6.61 9.86
N ILE A 37 3.26 7.54 9.69
CA ILE A 37 3.54 8.93 9.35
C ILE A 37 4.38 9.59 10.44
N GLN A 38 4.03 9.37 11.71
CA GLN A 38 4.80 9.88 12.85
C GLN A 38 6.25 9.39 12.82
N GLY A 39 6.47 8.08 12.61
CA GLY A 39 7.83 7.54 12.55
C GLY A 39 8.64 8.09 11.36
N ILE A 40 7.99 8.30 10.21
CA ILE A 40 8.61 8.96 9.05
C ILE A 40 8.98 10.41 9.39
N ASP A 41 8.06 11.15 10.02
CA ASP A 41 8.25 12.55 10.39
C ASP A 41 9.40 12.73 11.38
N GLU A 42 9.47 11.91 12.41
CA GLU A 42 10.55 11.94 13.40
C GLU A 42 11.93 11.79 12.76
N VAL A 43 12.08 10.85 11.82
CA VAL A 43 13.35 10.60 11.13
C VAL A 43 13.68 11.74 10.16
N LEU A 44 12.72 12.16 9.34
CA LEU A 44 12.95 13.20 8.34
C LEU A 44 13.23 14.57 8.97
N THR A 45 12.48 14.94 10.00
CA THR A 45 12.70 16.19 10.73
C THR A 45 14.07 16.23 11.38
N ALA A 46 14.52 15.13 11.99
CA ALA A 46 15.87 15.02 12.57
C ALA A 46 16.98 15.21 11.54
N GLN A 47 16.72 14.94 10.26
CA GLN A 47 17.63 15.12 9.13
C GLN A 47 17.44 16.45 8.39
N GLY A 48 16.57 17.33 8.90
CA GLY A 48 16.30 18.64 8.30
C GLY A 48 15.39 18.60 7.07
N TYR A 49 14.60 17.52 6.88
CA TYR A 49 13.62 17.41 5.83
C TYR A 49 12.22 17.77 6.30
N SER A 50 11.42 18.32 5.40
CA SER A 50 9.99 18.54 5.58
C SER A 50 9.18 17.49 4.85
N ILE A 51 7.99 17.16 5.37
CA ILE A 51 7.07 16.21 4.74
C ILE A 51 6.02 16.95 3.88
N LEU A 52 5.86 16.51 2.64
CA LEU A 52 4.74 16.84 1.79
C LEU A 52 3.74 15.67 1.77
N LEU A 53 2.71 15.73 2.61
CA LEU A 53 1.78 14.63 2.78
C LEU A 53 0.67 14.64 1.72
N LYS A 54 0.41 13.47 1.08
CA LYS A 54 -0.63 13.24 0.09
C LYS A 54 -1.47 12.02 0.46
N ASN A 55 -2.78 12.07 0.18
CA ASN A 55 -3.72 10.99 0.44
C ASN A 55 -4.41 10.54 -0.85
N THR A 56 -4.23 9.28 -1.22
CA THR A 56 -4.85 8.69 -2.41
C THR A 56 -6.22 8.10 -2.15
N ARG A 57 -6.61 7.87 -0.89
CA ARG A 57 -7.84 7.16 -0.49
C ARG A 57 -7.94 5.78 -1.13
N ASN A 58 -6.82 5.14 -1.37
CA ASN A 58 -6.68 3.88 -2.09
C ASN A 58 -7.29 3.91 -3.51
N SER A 59 -7.17 5.04 -4.19
CA SER A 59 -7.66 5.25 -5.56
C SER A 59 -6.49 5.42 -6.52
N ARG A 60 -6.40 4.55 -7.54
CA ARG A 60 -5.36 4.62 -8.56
C ARG A 60 -5.36 5.94 -9.35
N SER A 61 -6.54 6.49 -9.61
CA SER A 61 -6.63 7.79 -10.28
C SER A 61 -6.15 8.95 -9.40
N GLN A 62 -6.37 8.88 -8.09
CA GLN A 62 -5.83 9.87 -7.16
C GLN A 62 -4.32 9.71 -7.00
N GLU A 63 -3.81 8.47 -6.98
CA GLU A 63 -2.37 8.22 -6.97
C GLU A 63 -1.69 8.82 -8.20
N ALA A 64 -2.23 8.55 -9.40
CA ALA A 64 -1.71 9.14 -10.63
C ALA A 64 -1.68 10.66 -10.56
N ARG A 65 -2.77 11.31 -10.12
CA ARG A 65 -2.80 12.77 -9.93
C ARG A 65 -1.78 13.26 -8.90
N CYS A 66 -1.62 12.54 -7.79
CA CYS A 66 -0.60 12.88 -6.80
C CYS A 66 0.80 12.84 -7.42
N LEU A 67 1.12 11.81 -8.19
CA LEU A 67 2.42 11.68 -8.87
C LEU A 67 2.62 12.79 -9.92
N GLU A 68 1.61 13.10 -10.73
CA GLU A 68 1.65 14.21 -11.69
C GLU A 68 1.93 15.56 -11.00
N GLU A 69 1.27 15.82 -9.87
CA GLU A 69 1.50 17.02 -9.07
C GLU A 69 2.92 17.06 -8.47
N LEU A 70 3.42 15.90 -7.99
CA LEU A 70 4.74 15.78 -7.39
C LEU A 70 5.86 15.98 -8.41
N LEU A 71 5.66 15.51 -9.65
CA LEU A 71 6.58 15.76 -10.76
C LEU A 71 6.75 17.27 -11.09
N GLN A 72 5.82 18.11 -10.66
CA GLN A 72 5.90 19.58 -10.84
C GLN A 72 6.47 20.30 -9.60
N LYS A 73 6.75 19.57 -8.52
CA LYS A 73 7.26 20.15 -7.28
C LYS A 73 8.76 19.91 -7.12
N ASP A 74 9.35 20.74 -6.30
CA ASP A 74 10.73 20.56 -5.88
C ASP A 74 10.75 19.65 -4.64
N ILE A 75 11.04 18.36 -4.88
CA ILE A 75 11.11 17.30 -3.85
C ILE A 75 12.34 16.44 -4.08
N ASP A 76 12.93 15.92 -3.01
CA ASP A 76 14.13 15.11 -3.05
C ASP A 76 13.85 13.61 -3.11
N GLY A 77 12.60 13.19 -2.85
CA GLY A 77 12.21 11.79 -2.92
C GLY A 77 10.74 11.58 -2.56
N VAL A 78 10.29 10.34 -2.74
CA VAL A 78 8.90 9.93 -2.47
C VAL A 78 8.88 8.64 -1.64
N ILE A 79 8.13 8.66 -0.54
CA ILE A 79 7.73 7.46 0.20
C ILE A 79 6.27 7.20 -0.18
N ILE A 80 5.96 6.04 -0.74
CA ILE A 80 4.62 5.80 -1.31
C ILE A 80 4.05 4.44 -0.94
N GLU A 81 2.82 4.43 -0.44
CA GLU A 81 1.98 3.25 -0.41
C GLU A 81 1.14 3.18 -1.68
N PRO A 82 1.33 2.16 -2.52
CA PRO A 82 0.63 2.06 -3.80
C PRO A 82 -0.86 1.73 -3.58
N SER A 83 -1.73 2.41 -4.32
CA SER A 83 -3.17 2.20 -4.25
C SER A 83 -3.59 0.95 -5.02
N LYS A 84 -4.39 0.10 -4.37
CA LYS A 84 -4.90 -1.15 -4.97
C LYS A 84 -3.77 -2.00 -5.54
N SER A 85 -2.76 -2.25 -4.71
CA SER A 85 -1.48 -2.88 -5.10
C SER A 85 -1.61 -4.30 -5.66
N GLN A 86 -2.74 -4.99 -5.42
CA GLN A 86 -3.06 -6.28 -6.05
C GLN A 86 -3.41 -6.16 -7.55
N ILE A 87 -3.70 -4.96 -8.03
CA ILE A 87 -4.11 -4.73 -9.42
C ILE A 87 -2.96 -4.05 -10.16
N SER A 88 -2.66 -4.52 -11.37
CA SER A 88 -1.58 -3.97 -12.21
C SER A 88 -1.63 -2.43 -12.29
N CYS A 89 -0.48 -1.81 -12.12
CA CYS A 89 -0.32 -0.36 -12.23
C CYS A 89 -0.61 0.13 -13.65
N ARG A 90 -1.55 1.04 -13.82
CA ARG A 90 -1.87 1.64 -15.13
C ARG A 90 -1.10 2.94 -15.42
N HIS A 91 -0.46 3.50 -14.42
CA HIS A 91 0.29 4.75 -14.51
C HIS A 91 1.79 4.54 -14.26
N LEU A 92 2.30 3.39 -14.69
CA LEU A 92 3.71 3.03 -14.58
C LEU A 92 4.64 4.13 -15.11
N HIS A 93 4.26 4.75 -16.25
CA HIS A 93 4.99 5.86 -16.85
C HIS A 93 5.24 7.05 -15.91
N LEU A 94 4.43 7.24 -14.85
CA LEU A 94 4.68 8.31 -13.87
C LEU A 94 5.82 7.95 -12.91
N TYR A 95 5.98 6.68 -12.58
CA TYR A 95 7.13 6.19 -11.82
C TYR A 95 8.41 6.24 -12.66
N GLU A 96 8.33 5.85 -13.94
CA GLU A 96 9.42 5.99 -14.90
C GLU A 96 9.88 7.46 -15.01
N ARG A 97 8.94 8.40 -15.06
CA ARG A 97 9.25 9.84 -15.05
C ARG A 97 9.90 10.31 -13.74
N LEU A 98 9.53 9.75 -12.57
CA LEU A 98 10.26 10.04 -11.34
C LEU A 98 11.73 9.62 -11.48
N GLU A 99 12.00 8.44 -12.05
CA GLU A 99 13.36 7.94 -12.29
C GLU A 99 14.11 8.82 -13.30
N GLU A 100 13.47 9.19 -14.42
CA GLU A 100 14.04 10.11 -15.42
C GLU A 100 14.42 11.47 -14.81
N TYR A 101 13.61 11.95 -13.88
CA TYR A 101 13.89 13.22 -13.17
C TYR A 101 14.83 13.05 -11.98
N GLY A 102 15.37 11.85 -11.76
CA GLY A 102 16.25 11.55 -10.63
C GLY A 102 15.57 11.72 -9.27
N ILE A 103 14.25 11.50 -9.18
CA ILE A 103 13.49 11.51 -7.93
C ILE A 103 13.41 10.08 -7.41
N PRO A 104 14.20 9.69 -6.42
CA PRO A 104 14.14 8.36 -5.84
C PRO A 104 12.78 8.16 -5.14
N TYR A 105 12.30 6.92 -5.17
CA TYR A 105 11.11 6.56 -4.41
C TYR A 105 11.28 5.20 -3.73
N VAL A 106 10.53 4.99 -2.66
CA VAL A 106 10.46 3.74 -1.92
C VAL A 106 9.01 3.38 -1.66
N PHE A 107 8.66 2.13 -1.94
CA PHE A 107 7.35 1.59 -1.58
C PHE A 107 7.29 1.23 -0.10
N ILE A 108 6.15 1.47 0.51
CA ILE A 108 5.84 1.02 1.87
C ILE A 108 4.54 0.22 1.88
N GLN A 109 4.42 -0.76 2.78
CA GLN A 109 3.24 -1.61 3.00
C GLN A 109 2.88 -2.54 1.84
N GLY A 110 3.09 -2.16 0.61
CA GLY A 110 2.80 -2.94 -0.59
C GLY A 110 3.65 -2.49 -1.76
N CYS A 111 3.66 -3.29 -2.81
CA CYS A 111 4.31 -3.01 -4.08
C CYS A 111 3.44 -3.56 -5.20
N PHE A 112 3.52 -2.99 -6.40
CA PHE A 112 2.94 -3.59 -7.59
C PHE A 112 3.83 -4.73 -8.10
N ASP A 113 3.26 -5.84 -8.55
CA ASP A 113 4.01 -6.97 -9.12
C ASP A 113 4.98 -6.54 -10.24
N GLN A 114 4.56 -5.53 -11.02
CA GLN A 114 5.37 -4.95 -12.11
C GLN A 114 6.64 -4.21 -11.64
N MET A 115 6.80 -3.99 -10.32
CA MET A 115 7.82 -3.13 -9.72
C MET A 115 8.47 -3.78 -8.49
N GLU A 116 8.46 -5.12 -8.43
CA GLU A 116 9.02 -5.89 -7.29
C GLU A 116 10.54 -5.67 -7.09
N ASP A 117 11.23 -5.24 -8.15
CA ASP A 117 12.66 -4.90 -8.14
C ASP A 117 12.96 -3.54 -7.49
N LYS A 118 11.95 -2.72 -7.24
CA LYS A 118 12.12 -1.36 -6.70
C LYS A 118 12.31 -1.37 -5.18
N PRO A 119 12.98 -0.34 -4.63
CA PRO A 119 13.14 -0.21 -3.18
C PRO A 119 11.81 -0.27 -2.45
N GLN A 120 11.73 -1.11 -1.39
CA GLN A 120 10.48 -1.34 -0.68
C GLN A 120 10.71 -1.73 0.78
N VAL A 121 9.79 -1.32 1.64
CA VAL A 121 9.73 -1.70 3.05
C VAL A 121 8.36 -2.32 3.32
N LEU A 122 8.32 -3.62 3.42
CA LEU A 122 7.09 -4.40 3.54
C LEU A 122 7.03 -5.14 4.87
N MET A 123 5.81 -5.39 5.33
CA MET A 123 5.57 -6.37 6.39
C MET A 123 5.47 -7.78 5.77
N ASP A 124 5.86 -8.79 6.54
CA ASP A 124 5.61 -10.18 6.18
C ASP A 124 4.15 -10.55 6.50
N ASP A 125 3.25 -10.08 5.62
CA ASP A 125 1.81 -10.29 5.76
C ASP A 125 1.42 -11.77 5.67
N CYS A 126 2.16 -12.57 4.90
CA CYS A 126 1.93 -14.00 4.82
C CYS A 126 2.21 -14.65 6.18
N ARG A 127 3.35 -14.37 6.76
CA ARG A 127 3.70 -14.83 8.11
C ARG A 127 2.70 -14.30 9.16
N GLY A 128 2.26 -13.06 9.04
CA GLY A 128 1.25 -12.46 9.92
C GLY A 128 -0.07 -13.25 9.88
N GLY A 129 -0.58 -13.53 8.68
CA GLY A 129 -1.77 -14.37 8.49
C GLY A 129 -1.60 -15.78 9.02
N HIS A 130 -0.43 -16.39 8.76
CA HIS A 130 -0.10 -17.72 9.29
C HIS A 130 -0.07 -17.75 10.83
N LEU A 131 0.65 -16.82 11.45
CA LEU A 131 0.81 -16.81 12.92
C LEU A 131 -0.51 -16.65 13.66
N ILE A 132 -1.38 -15.74 13.24
CA ILE A 132 -2.68 -15.55 13.90
C ILE A 132 -3.60 -16.75 13.72
N THR A 133 -3.59 -17.37 12.55
CA THR A 133 -4.39 -18.57 12.27
C THR A 133 -3.86 -19.76 13.07
N LYS A 134 -2.53 -19.94 13.10
CA LYS A 134 -1.90 -20.97 13.91
C LYS A 134 -2.23 -20.79 15.40
N TYR A 135 -2.21 -19.58 15.92
CA TYR A 135 -2.59 -19.32 17.31
C TYR A 135 -4.02 -19.78 17.61
N LEU A 136 -4.99 -19.50 16.73
CA LEU A 136 -6.36 -19.98 16.88
C LEU A 136 -6.44 -21.50 16.85
N LEU A 137 -5.70 -22.16 15.96
CA LEU A 137 -5.63 -23.61 15.88
C LEU A 137 -5.02 -24.23 17.15
N ASP A 138 -3.94 -23.66 17.66
CA ASP A 138 -3.25 -24.12 18.88
C ASP A 138 -4.14 -23.95 20.13
N THR A 139 -5.04 -22.98 20.13
CA THR A 139 -6.04 -22.77 21.20
C THR A 139 -7.31 -23.61 21.03
N GLY A 140 -7.33 -24.51 20.04
CA GLY A 140 -8.38 -25.53 19.87
C GLY A 140 -9.47 -25.19 18.87
N HIS A 141 -9.42 -24.00 18.25
CA HIS A 141 -10.37 -23.65 17.20
C HIS A 141 -10.11 -24.47 15.94
N ARG A 142 -11.17 -24.93 15.29
CA ARG A 142 -11.11 -25.65 14.01
C ARG A 142 -12.01 -25.03 12.95
N ASP A 143 -12.97 -24.24 13.38
CA ASP A 143 -13.91 -23.50 12.53
C ASP A 143 -13.51 -22.03 12.52
N ILE A 144 -12.60 -21.67 11.60
CA ILE A 144 -11.98 -20.35 11.53
C ILE A 144 -12.40 -19.66 10.25
N ALA A 145 -13.02 -18.50 10.37
CA ALA A 145 -13.35 -17.64 9.25
C ALA A 145 -12.28 -16.55 9.04
N GLY A 146 -12.10 -16.13 7.80
CA GLY A 146 -11.17 -15.07 7.42
C GLY A 146 -11.86 -13.90 6.74
N VAL A 147 -11.41 -12.67 7.05
CA VAL A 147 -11.88 -11.45 6.39
C VAL A 147 -10.67 -10.75 5.78
N PHE A 148 -10.62 -10.65 4.46
CA PHE A 148 -9.44 -10.18 3.74
C PHE A 148 -9.79 -9.09 2.73
N LYS A 149 -8.87 -8.15 2.55
CA LYS A 149 -8.99 -7.11 1.55
C LYS A 149 -8.52 -7.63 0.19
N ALA A 150 -9.37 -7.52 -0.82
CA ALA A 150 -9.14 -8.14 -2.13
C ALA A 150 -8.25 -7.28 -3.07
N ASP A 151 -8.28 -5.98 -2.91
CA ASP A 151 -7.64 -5.03 -3.82
C ASP A 151 -6.24 -4.55 -3.37
N ASP A 152 -5.73 -5.04 -2.23
CA ASP A 152 -4.37 -4.78 -1.75
C ASP A 152 -3.58 -6.08 -1.59
N ILE A 153 -2.30 -6.07 -1.96
CA ILE A 153 -1.43 -7.26 -1.90
C ILE A 153 -1.31 -7.82 -0.46
N GLN A 154 -1.39 -6.97 0.55
CA GLN A 154 -1.36 -7.37 1.95
C GLN A 154 -2.50 -8.33 2.31
N GLY A 155 -3.71 -8.05 1.81
CA GLY A 155 -4.89 -8.91 2.05
C GLY A 155 -4.71 -10.28 1.42
N GLN A 156 -4.18 -10.36 0.20
CA GLN A 156 -3.87 -11.61 -0.48
C GLN A 156 -2.79 -12.41 0.27
N ASN A 157 -1.74 -11.74 0.71
CA ASN A 157 -0.65 -12.38 1.45
C ASN A 157 -1.14 -12.92 2.80
N ARG A 158 -1.97 -12.17 3.54
CA ARG A 158 -2.56 -12.64 4.81
C ARG A 158 -3.47 -13.85 4.58
N HIS A 159 -4.26 -13.85 3.52
CA HIS A 159 -5.07 -15.02 3.14
C HIS A 159 -4.19 -16.24 2.82
N ARG A 160 -3.09 -16.06 2.07
CA ARG A 160 -2.14 -17.15 1.79
C ARG A 160 -1.60 -17.76 3.08
N GLY A 161 -1.21 -16.94 4.05
CA GLY A 161 -0.76 -17.41 5.37
C GLY A 161 -1.85 -18.13 6.16
N TYR A 162 -3.09 -17.63 6.11
CA TYR A 162 -4.26 -18.28 6.70
C TYR A 162 -4.48 -19.68 6.13
N VAL A 163 -4.48 -19.84 4.81
CA VAL A 163 -4.65 -21.13 4.14
C VAL A 163 -3.51 -22.07 4.49
N GLN A 164 -2.27 -21.60 4.49
CA GLN A 164 -1.11 -22.39 4.85
C GLN A 164 -1.22 -22.97 6.26
N ALA A 165 -1.59 -22.17 7.26
CA ALA A 165 -1.73 -22.63 8.64
C ALA A 165 -2.85 -23.68 8.80
N LEU A 166 -3.97 -23.51 8.09
CA LEU A 166 -5.05 -24.52 8.08
C LEU A 166 -4.56 -25.83 7.49
N GLN A 167 -3.84 -25.80 6.36
CA GLN A 167 -3.30 -26.99 5.69
C GLN A 167 -2.31 -27.73 6.59
N GLU A 168 -1.38 -27.02 7.25
CA GLU A 168 -0.41 -27.59 8.19
C GLU A 168 -1.10 -28.32 9.37
N ALA A 169 -2.27 -27.84 9.79
CA ALA A 169 -3.07 -28.44 10.86
C ALA A 169 -4.04 -29.52 10.36
N GLY A 170 -4.04 -29.86 9.07
CA GLY A 170 -4.97 -30.85 8.49
C GLY A 170 -6.43 -30.35 8.45
N VAL A 171 -6.66 -29.03 8.52
CA VAL A 171 -7.98 -28.42 8.43
C VAL A 171 -8.24 -27.98 7.00
N LEU A 172 -9.35 -28.40 6.42
CA LEU A 172 -9.73 -27.99 5.09
C LEU A 172 -10.12 -26.51 5.07
N SER A 173 -9.53 -25.75 4.16
CA SER A 173 -9.95 -24.37 3.89
C SER A 173 -11.33 -24.38 3.21
N ASP A 174 -12.29 -23.73 3.81
CA ASP A 174 -13.66 -23.59 3.30
C ASP A 174 -13.84 -22.18 2.68
N PRO A 175 -14.02 -22.08 1.36
CA PRO A 175 -14.23 -20.80 0.70
C PRO A 175 -15.43 -20.01 1.23
N ASP A 176 -16.47 -20.70 1.72
CA ASP A 176 -17.66 -20.06 2.29
C ASP A 176 -17.38 -19.33 3.61
N LYS A 177 -16.24 -19.61 4.25
CA LYS A 177 -15.75 -18.94 5.47
C LYS A 177 -14.79 -17.79 5.19
N VAL A 178 -14.52 -17.51 3.92
CA VAL A 178 -13.65 -16.42 3.50
C VAL A 178 -14.48 -15.26 2.97
N ILE A 179 -14.34 -14.10 3.62
CA ILE A 179 -15.01 -12.88 3.23
C ILE A 179 -13.98 -11.97 2.58
N TRP A 180 -14.14 -11.70 1.28
CA TRP A 180 -13.34 -10.74 0.54
C TRP A 180 -14.08 -9.41 0.45
N PHE A 181 -13.38 -8.31 0.73
CA PHE A 181 -13.92 -6.97 0.59
C PHE A 181 -12.96 -6.06 -0.18
N HIS A 182 -13.51 -5.01 -0.78
CA HIS A 182 -12.76 -3.97 -1.50
C HIS A 182 -12.78 -2.65 -0.74
N THR A 183 -11.98 -1.71 -1.20
CA THR A 183 -11.93 -0.36 -0.62
C THR A 183 -13.30 0.31 -0.55
N GLU A 184 -14.12 0.12 -1.57
CA GLU A 184 -15.43 0.76 -1.72
C GLU A 184 -16.48 0.24 -0.73
N ASP A 185 -16.45 -1.05 -0.41
CA ASP A 185 -17.45 -1.72 0.44
C ASP A 185 -16.94 -2.07 1.85
N ARG A 186 -15.74 -1.62 2.22
CA ARG A 186 -15.03 -1.96 3.47
C ARG A 186 -15.85 -1.72 4.75
N LYS A 187 -16.81 -0.80 4.72
CA LYS A 187 -17.65 -0.46 5.88
C LYS A 187 -18.88 -1.35 6.02
N VAL A 188 -19.28 -2.02 4.96
CA VAL A 188 -20.56 -2.75 4.89
C VAL A 188 -20.31 -4.25 4.72
N HIS A 189 -19.62 -4.64 3.67
CA HIS A 189 -19.47 -6.03 3.25
C HIS A 189 -18.85 -6.95 4.33
N PRO A 190 -17.80 -6.55 5.07
CA PRO A 190 -17.25 -7.37 6.15
C PRO A 190 -18.29 -7.66 7.25
N GLN A 191 -19.06 -6.65 7.66
CA GLN A 191 -20.08 -6.81 8.70
C GLN A 191 -21.22 -7.73 8.27
N GLU A 192 -21.70 -7.58 7.04
CA GLU A 192 -22.76 -8.43 6.47
C GLU A 192 -22.26 -9.88 6.33
N GLY A 193 -21.03 -10.05 5.83
CA GLY A 193 -20.40 -11.36 5.72
C GLY A 193 -20.30 -12.08 7.07
N ILE A 194 -19.81 -11.39 8.10
CA ILE A 194 -19.73 -11.95 9.47
C ILE A 194 -21.12 -12.31 10.00
N ARG A 195 -22.11 -11.42 9.87
CA ARG A 195 -23.49 -11.74 10.31
C ARG A 195 -24.05 -12.98 9.62
N ARG A 196 -23.79 -13.14 8.32
CA ARG A 196 -24.20 -14.33 7.55
C ARG A 196 -23.53 -15.60 8.08
N LEU A 197 -22.23 -15.56 8.39
CA LEU A 197 -21.50 -16.71 8.95
C LEU A 197 -22.05 -17.10 10.33
N ILE A 198 -22.27 -16.13 11.22
CA ILE A 198 -22.86 -16.37 12.54
C ILE A 198 -24.27 -16.98 12.42
N SER A 199 -25.10 -16.49 11.50
CA SER A 199 -26.47 -17.01 11.29
C SER A 199 -26.49 -18.45 10.76
N LYS A 200 -25.42 -18.89 10.06
CA LYS A 200 -25.23 -20.28 9.60
C LYS A 200 -24.66 -21.22 10.67
N GLY A 201 -24.38 -20.71 11.88
CA GLY A 201 -23.87 -21.52 13.00
C GLY A 201 -22.37 -21.68 13.04
N THR A 202 -21.59 -20.90 12.30
CA THR A 202 -20.15 -20.79 12.45
C THR A 202 -19.85 -20.17 13.83
N ARG A 203 -19.17 -20.92 14.70
CA ARG A 203 -18.86 -20.52 16.09
C ARG A 203 -17.42 -20.06 16.23
#